data_ddc23158afd73f82e7a4e63f9f6bdacd
#
_entry.id   ddc23158afd73f82e7a4e63f9f6bdacd
#
_cell.length_a   1.000
_cell.length_b   1.000
_cell.length_c   1.000
_cell.angle_alpha   90.00
_cell.angle_beta   90.00
_cell.angle_gamma   90.00
#
_symmetry.space_group_name_H-M   'P 1'
#
loop_
_entity.id
_entity.type
_entity.pdbx_description
1 polymer ?
#
loop_
_entity_poly.entity_id
_entity_poly.type
_entity_poly.pdbx_seq_one_letter_code
_entity_poly.pdbx_strand_id
1 'polypeptide(L)'
;MRSLRLVIAIASPLLCAGLGLVATTASAIAQAQDHQYSTSEIQAGSRLYGAQCALCHGNNGDGIAGVNLARQQFRRASTDDDIKNTVTTGVAAAGMPPFRLQPAELNGLVAYIRSGFDASGAPFKVGNVARGQAIYDKDACAGCHRVRGAGARTAPDLTDIGAIRQPSAIQRSLLTPTAAMLPINRPVRIVMRDGRTMRGRRLNEDTFTVQLIDENEKLVSLEKSDIREFEAGTASPMPSFAGKLSGDEIADLLAYLVSLRGL
;
A
#
# COMPACT_ATOMS: atom_id res chain seq x y z
N MET A 1 -39.07 -44.94 -84.24
CA MET A 1 -39.33 -43.93 -83.21
C MET A 1 -39.33 -44.63 -81.89
N ARG A 2 -38.17 -44.72 -81.21
CA ARG A 2 -38.00 -45.44 -79.94
C ARG A 2 -37.52 -44.46 -78.89
N SER A 3 -38.34 -44.25 -77.91
CA SER A 3 -38.06 -43.43 -76.74
C SER A 3 -37.06 -44.11 -75.82
N LEU A 4 -35.95 -43.47 -75.63
CA LEU A 4 -34.92 -43.94 -74.69
C LEU A 4 -35.21 -43.28 -73.32
N ARG A 5 -35.57 -44.08 -72.28
CA ARG A 5 -35.74 -43.58 -70.93
C ARG A 5 -34.39 -43.63 -70.23
N LEU A 6 -33.93 -42.48 -69.85
CA LEU A 6 -32.74 -42.34 -69.02
C LEU A 6 -33.14 -42.51 -67.52
N VAL A 7 -32.55 -43.50 -66.85
CA VAL A 7 -32.68 -43.73 -65.40
C VAL A 7 -31.57 -42.98 -64.71
N ILE A 8 -31.91 -41.97 -63.98
CA ILE A 8 -30.95 -41.23 -63.14
C ILE A 8 -30.95 -41.89 -61.79
N ALA A 9 -29.82 -42.49 -61.44
CA ALA A 9 -29.53 -43.01 -60.09
C ALA A 9 -29.13 -41.86 -59.18
N ILE A 10 -29.89 -41.61 -58.12
CA ILE A 10 -29.59 -40.62 -57.10
C ILE A 10 -28.69 -41.28 -56.05
N ALA A 11 -27.43 -40.92 -56.04
CA ALA A 11 -26.51 -41.33 -55.00
C ALA A 11 -26.62 -40.30 -53.84
N SER A 12 -27.06 -40.75 -52.68
CA SER A 12 -27.06 -39.98 -51.44
C SER A 12 -25.67 -39.96 -50.84
N PRO A 13 -25.11 -38.79 -50.51
CA PRO A 13 -23.92 -38.77 -49.70
C PRO A 13 -24.30 -38.87 -48.22
N LEU A 14 -23.77 -39.86 -47.52
CA LEU A 14 -23.75 -39.97 -46.06
C LEU A 14 -22.93 -38.80 -45.50
N LEU A 15 -23.60 -37.90 -44.82
CA LEU A 15 -22.98 -36.82 -44.06
C LEU A 15 -22.51 -37.41 -42.70
N CYS A 16 -21.22 -37.74 -42.61
CA CYS A 16 -20.57 -38.01 -41.31
C CYS A 16 -20.44 -36.70 -40.56
N ALA A 17 -21.37 -36.45 -39.64
CA ALA A 17 -21.25 -35.38 -38.65
C ALA A 17 -20.17 -35.76 -37.62
N GLY A 18 -18.94 -35.33 -37.87
CA GLY A 18 -17.88 -35.37 -36.88
C GLY A 18 -18.16 -34.31 -35.81
N LEU A 19 -18.65 -34.72 -34.62
CA LEU A 19 -18.65 -33.89 -33.42
C LEU A 19 -17.19 -33.66 -33.00
N GLY A 20 -16.63 -32.53 -33.44
CA GLY A 20 -15.39 -32.03 -32.90
C GLY A 20 -15.62 -31.57 -31.46
N LEU A 21 -15.15 -32.33 -30.48
CA LEU A 21 -15.07 -31.93 -29.09
C LEU A 21 -14.04 -30.80 -28.99
N VAL A 22 -14.49 -29.55 -29.06
CA VAL A 22 -13.63 -28.40 -28.74
C VAL A 22 -13.46 -28.42 -27.22
N ALA A 23 -12.36 -29.03 -26.78
CA ALA A 23 -11.89 -28.89 -25.40
C ALA A 23 -11.48 -27.43 -25.20
N THR A 24 -12.39 -26.62 -24.68
CA THR A 24 -12.07 -25.32 -24.12
C THR A 24 -11.23 -25.55 -22.88
N THR A 25 -9.92 -25.47 -23.02
CA THR A 25 -9.02 -25.31 -21.88
C THR A 25 -9.35 -23.95 -21.26
N ALA A 26 -10.23 -23.93 -20.27
CA ALA A 26 -10.41 -22.83 -19.37
C ALA A 26 -9.05 -22.66 -18.66
N SER A 27 -8.24 -21.72 -19.11
CA SER A 27 -7.13 -21.22 -18.32
C SER A 27 -7.73 -20.73 -17.02
N ALA A 28 -7.59 -21.49 -15.95
CA ALA A 28 -7.82 -21.03 -14.60
C ALA A 28 -6.79 -19.93 -14.37
N ILE A 29 -7.18 -18.69 -14.66
CA ILE A 29 -6.55 -17.53 -14.09
C ILE A 29 -6.75 -17.74 -12.60
N ALA A 30 -5.67 -18.09 -11.90
CA ALA A 30 -5.65 -18.06 -10.44
C ALA A 30 -6.02 -16.62 -10.09
N GLN A 31 -7.28 -16.41 -9.78
CA GLN A 31 -7.74 -15.20 -9.12
C GLN A 31 -6.95 -15.17 -7.83
N ALA A 32 -6.02 -14.22 -7.72
CA ALA A 32 -5.51 -13.83 -6.43
C ALA A 32 -6.77 -13.59 -5.60
N GLN A 33 -7.05 -14.50 -4.67
CA GLN A 33 -8.18 -14.37 -3.78
C GLN A 33 -7.92 -13.09 -3.03
N ASP A 34 -8.72 -12.09 -3.35
CA ASP A 34 -8.79 -10.84 -2.59
C ASP A 34 -9.38 -11.26 -1.24
N HIS A 35 -8.51 -11.66 -0.31
CA HIS A 35 -8.90 -12.06 1.03
C HIS A 35 -9.39 -10.81 1.73
N GLN A 36 -10.68 -10.58 1.60
CA GLN A 36 -11.35 -9.51 2.31
C GLN A 36 -11.56 -9.97 3.76
N TYR A 37 -10.64 -9.57 4.63
CA TYR A 37 -10.75 -9.82 6.06
C TYR A 37 -11.94 -9.06 6.65
N SER A 38 -12.67 -9.69 7.55
CA SER A 38 -13.77 -9.03 8.25
C SER A 38 -13.26 -7.97 9.23
N THR A 39 -14.06 -6.93 9.45
CA THR A 39 -13.76 -5.89 10.44
C THR A 39 -13.49 -6.48 11.83
N SER A 40 -14.25 -7.52 12.22
CA SER A 40 -14.08 -8.20 13.51
C SER A 40 -12.73 -8.91 13.63
N GLU A 41 -12.26 -9.56 12.57
CA GLU A 41 -10.92 -10.19 12.54
C GLU A 41 -9.82 -9.14 12.65
N ILE A 42 -9.91 -8.06 11.88
CA ILE A 42 -8.93 -6.97 11.92
C ILE A 42 -8.87 -6.35 13.33
N GLN A 43 -10.02 -6.08 13.95
CA GLN A 43 -10.07 -5.54 15.32
C GLN A 43 -9.54 -6.51 16.37
N ALA A 44 -9.84 -7.80 16.23
CA ALA A 44 -9.30 -8.82 17.12
C ALA A 44 -7.76 -8.90 16.97
N GLY A 45 -7.26 -8.88 15.76
CA GLY A 45 -5.84 -8.86 15.45
C GLY A 45 -5.13 -7.61 15.97
N SER A 46 -5.77 -6.43 15.88
CA SER A 46 -5.24 -5.19 16.43
C SER A 46 -5.02 -5.26 17.94
N ARG A 47 -6.01 -5.79 18.67
CA ARG A 47 -5.87 -5.97 20.13
C ARG A 47 -4.76 -6.96 20.48
N LEU A 48 -4.71 -8.08 19.79
CA LEU A 48 -3.67 -9.09 19.98
C LEU A 48 -2.28 -8.53 19.68
N TYR A 49 -2.14 -7.82 18.55
CA TYR A 49 -0.89 -7.17 18.17
C TYR A 49 -0.41 -6.19 19.25
N GLY A 50 -1.29 -5.33 19.73
CA GLY A 50 -0.97 -4.38 20.79
C GLY A 50 -0.49 -5.05 22.08
N ALA A 51 -1.09 -6.19 22.42
CA ALA A 51 -0.77 -6.92 23.65
C ALA A 51 0.52 -7.74 23.56
N GLN A 52 0.85 -8.32 22.41
CA GLN A 52 1.92 -9.32 22.33
C GLN A 52 3.05 -8.97 21.34
N CYS A 53 2.83 -8.09 20.38
CA CYS A 53 3.77 -7.86 19.29
C CYS A 53 4.38 -6.46 19.31
N ALA A 54 3.60 -5.46 19.76
CA ALA A 54 3.96 -4.05 19.67
C ALA A 54 5.22 -3.70 20.49
N LEU A 55 5.51 -4.43 21.55
CA LEU A 55 6.70 -4.20 22.38
C LEU A 55 8.00 -4.29 21.55
N CYS A 56 8.08 -5.26 20.65
CA CYS A 56 9.26 -5.44 19.80
C CYS A 56 9.07 -4.79 18.42
N HIS A 57 7.89 -4.96 17.80
CA HIS A 57 7.62 -4.49 16.45
C HIS A 57 7.20 -3.02 16.35
N GLY A 58 6.98 -2.35 17.49
CA GLY A 58 6.45 -0.98 17.53
C GLY A 58 4.95 -0.93 17.25
N ASN A 59 4.28 0.14 17.68
CA ASN A 59 2.84 0.32 17.45
C ASN A 59 2.46 0.42 15.97
N ASN A 60 3.40 0.81 15.11
CA ASN A 60 3.23 0.94 13.66
C ASN A 60 3.87 -0.21 12.88
N GLY A 61 4.36 -1.25 13.54
CA GLY A 61 4.99 -2.38 12.87
C GLY A 61 6.36 -2.09 12.25
N ASP A 62 7.03 -1.04 12.66
CA ASP A 62 8.31 -0.53 12.11
C ASP A 62 9.46 -0.53 13.13
N GLY A 63 9.29 -1.18 14.28
CA GLY A 63 10.27 -1.23 15.36
C GLY A 63 11.49 -2.12 15.09
N ILE A 64 11.46 -3.01 14.12
CA ILE A 64 12.56 -3.94 13.79
C ILE A 64 13.27 -3.48 12.52
N ALA A 65 14.57 -3.26 12.59
CA ALA A 65 15.37 -2.84 11.43
C ALA A 65 15.21 -3.81 10.25
N GLY A 66 14.85 -3.27 9.08
CA GLY A 66 14.63 -4.02 7.83
C GLY A 66 13.33 -4.84 7.81
N VAL A 67 12.40 -4.59 8.74
CA VAL A 67 11.03 -5.13 8.74
C VAL A 67 10.07 -3.98 8.98
N ASN A 68 9.08 -3.84 8.11
CA ASN A 68 7.97 -2.91 8.32
C ASN A 68 6.66 -3.63 8.00
N LEU A 69 5.97 -4.06 9.04
CA LEU A 69 4.76 -4.86 8.91
C LEU A 69 3.61 -4.07 8.28
N ALA A 70 3.48 -2.78 8.61
CA ALA A 70 2.44 -1.92 8.04
C ALA A 70 2.65 -1.65 6.53
N ARG A 71 3.88 -1.77 6.05
CA ARG A 71 4.25 -1.61 4.64
C ARG A 71 4.39 -2.94 3.90
N GLN A 72 4.09 -4.06 4.55
CA GLN A 72 4.29 -5.40 4.00
C GLN A 72 5.75 -5.70 3.61
N GLN A 73 6.70 -5.04 4.27
CA GLN A 73 8.13 -5.28 4.09
C GLN A 73 8.58 -6.37 5.04
N PHE A 74 8.60 -7.60 4.56
CA PHE A 74 9.04 -8.76 5.30
C PHE A 74 10.38 -9.26 4.76
N ARG A 75 11.20 -9.86 5.62
CA ARG A 75 12.45 -10.50 5.18
C ARG A 75 12.22 -11.87 4.55
N ARG A 76 11.16 -12.60 4.95
CA ARG A 76 10.94 -14.00 4.61
C ARG A 76 9.49 -14.38 4.33
N ALA A 77 8.53 -13.50 4.63
CA ALA A 77 7.12 -13.78 4.46
C ALA A 77 6.57 -13.02 3.26
N SER A 78 5.86 -13.70 2.37
CA SER A 78 5.16 -13.08 1.23
C SER A 78 3.67 -13.40 1.24
N THR A 79 3.30 -14.58 1.72
CA THR A 79 1.92 -15.05 1.83
C THR A 79 1.40 -14.97 3.27
N ASP A 80 0.11 -15.13 3.45
CA ASP A 80 -0.51 -15.22 4.78
C ASP A 80 0.01 -16.43 5.55
N ASP A 81 0.21 -17.54 4.87
CA ASP A 81 0.73 -18.75 5.49
C ASP A 81 2.19 -18.59 5.90
N ASP A 82 2.99 -17.82 5.17
CA ASP A 82 4.34 -17.48 5.60
C ASP A 82 4.33 -16.63 6.88
N ILE A 83 3.40 -15.67 6.99
CA ILE A 83 3.24 -14.87 8.22
C ILE A 83 2.82 -15.77 9.38
N LYS A 84 1.80 -16.63 9.18
CA LYS A 84 1.34 -17.57 10.20
C LYS A 84 2.45 -18.50 10.65
N ASN A 85 3.18 -19.07 9.70
CA ASN A 85 4.32 -19.94 10.00
C ASN A 85 5.42 -19.19 10.78
N THR A 86 5.76 -17.97 10.36
CA THR A 86 6.74 -17.14 11.06
C THR A 86 6.33 -16.86 12.50
N VAL A 87 5.06 -16.56 12.74
CA VAL A 87 4.53 -16.30 14.09
C VAL A 87 4.56 -17.56 14.94
N THR A 88 4.15 -18.70 14.39
CA THR A 88 4.05 -19.96 15.15
C THR A 88 5.40 -20.63 15.42
N THR A 89 6.36 -20.49 14.50
CA THR A 89 7.70 -21.06 14.67
C THR A 89 8.71 -20.11 15.27
N GLY A 90 8.44 -18.80 15.23
CA GLY A 90 9.39 -17.76 15.61
C GLY A 90 10.56 -17.64 14.63
N VAL A 91 11.49 -16.76 14.96
CA VAL A 91 12.78 -16.55 14.27
C VAL A 91 13.85 -16.42 15.35
N ALA A 92 14.27 -17.54 15.93
CA ALA A 92 15.18 -17.57 17.07
C ALA A 92 16.49 -16.80 16.83
N ALA A 93 17.06 -16.90 15.63
CA ALA A 93 18.28 -16.17 15.23
C ALA A 93 18.10 -14.63 15.22
N ALA A 94 16.85 -14.14 15.17
CA ALA A 94 16.52 -12.70 15.22
C ALA A 94 15.84 -12.31 16.55
N GLY A 95 15.79 -13.20 17.53
CA GLY A 95 15.20 -12.94 18.84
C GLY A 95 13.66 -12.97 18.87
N MET A 96 12.98 -13.41 17.81
CA MET A 96 11.53 -13.55 17.79
C MET A 96 11.14 -14.93 18.36
N PRO A 97 10.41 -15.01 19.49
CA PRO A 97 9.95 -16.28 20.04
C PRO A 97 8.79 -16.86 19.21
N PRO A 98 8.53 -18.17 19.32
CA PRO A 98 7.33 -18.79 18.78
C PRO A 98 6.10 -18.42 19.62
N PHE A 99 4.97 -18.16 18.97
CA PHE A 99 3.69 -17.86 19.62
C PHE A 99 2.68 -19.01 19.42
N ARG A 100 2.05 -19.42 20.50
CA ARG A 100 0.98 -20.44 20.46
C ARG A 100 -0.37 -19.74 20.46
N LEU A 101 -0.84 -19.38 19.29
CA LEU A 101 -2.11 -18.71 19.07
C LEU A 101 -3.16 -19.69 18.56
N GLN A 102 -4.42 -19.45 18.93
CA GLN A 102 -5.54 -20.18 18.34
C GLN A 102 -5.69 -19.79 16.86
N PRO A 103 -6.24 -20.66 15.99
CA PRO A 103 -6.38 -20.34 14.57
C PRO A 103 -7.09 -19.01 14.28
N ALA A 104 -8.13 -18.68 15.05
CA ALA A 104 -8.85 -17.41 14.91
C ALA A 104 -8.00 -16.20 15.30
N GLU A 105 -7.19 -16.31 16.33
CA GLU A 105 -6.26 -15.26 16.76
C GLU A 105 -5.18 -15.02 15.71
N LEU A 106 -4.63 -16.10 15.17
CA LEU A 106 -3.61 -16.04 14.14
C LEU A 106 -4.15 -15.43 12.83
N ASN A 107 -5.37 -15.81 12.43
CA ASN A 107 -6.06 -15.19 11.29
C ASN A 107 -6.33 -13.70 11.52
N GLY A 108 -6.80 -13.33 12.70
CA GLY A 108 -7.01 -11.94 13.06
C GLY A 108 -5.72 -11.12 13.03
N LEU A 109 -4.62 -11.68 13.55
CA LEU A 109 -3.30 -11.03 13.50
C LEU A 109 -2.85 -10.77 12.05
N VAL A 110 -2.97 -11.77 11.18
CA VAL A 110 -2.66 -11.63 9.74
C VAL A 110 -3.57 -10.59 9.11
N ALA A 111 -4.88 -10.63 9.38
CA ALA A 111 -5.84 -9.64 8.89
C ALA A 111 -5.45 -8.21 9.28
N TYR A 112 -5.04 -7.98 10.53
CA TYR A 112 -4.58 -6.67 11.00
C TYR A 112 -3.29 -6.21 10.30
N ILE A 113 -2.31 -7.10 10.13
CA ILE A 113 -1.09 -6.79 9.40
C ILE A 113 -1.41 -6.47 7.94
N ARG A 114 -2.25 -7.26 7.29
CA ARG A 114 -2.66 -7.06 5.89
C ARG A 114 -3.52 -5.81 5.67
N SER A 115 -4.28 -5.38 6.68
CA SER A 115 -5.01 -4.11 6.64
C SER A 115 -4.10 -2.88 6.75
N GLY A 116 -2.79 -3.06 6.88
CA GLY A 116 -1.83 -1.97 7.03
C GLY A 116 -1.95 -1.26 8.38
N PHE A 117 -2.33 -1.99 9.42
CA PHE A 117 -2.51 -1.47 10.78
C PHE A 117 -3.71 -0.54 10.93
N ASP A 118 -4.70 -0.69 10.06
CA ASP A 118 -5.98 0.01 10.20
C ASP A 118 -6.98 -0.85 10.98
N ALA A 119 -7.13 -0.57 12.26
CA ALA A 119 -8.04 -1.28 13.15
C ALA A 119 -9.53 -0.98 12.86
N SER A 120 -9.85 0.03 12.03
CA SER A 120 -11.24 0.31 11.68
C SER A 120 -11.85 -0.83 10.87
N GLY A 121 -11.01 -1.53 10.11
CA GLY A 121 -11.45 -2.61 9.22
C GLY A 121 -12.50 -2.17 8.20
N ALA A 122 -12.63 -0.85 8.00
CA ALA A 122 -13.61 -0.33 7.06
C ALA A 122 -13.23 -0.78 5.63
N PRO A 123 -14.12 -1.47 4.92
CA PRO A 123 -13.87 -1.80 3.53
C PRO A 123 -13.70 -0.52 2.73
N PHE A 124 -12.61 -0.41 1.94
CA PHE A 124 -12.49 0.70 1.04
C PHE A 124 -13.37 0.47 -0.20
N LYS A 125 -14.06 1.51 -0.62
CA LYS A 125 -14.83 1.48 -1.85
C LYS A 125 -13.88 1.53 -3.04
N VAL A 126 -14.07 0.64 -4.01
CA VAL A 126 -13.32 0.70 -5.28
C VAL A 126 -13.82 1.89 -6.09
N GLY A 127 -12.93 2.81 -6.41
CA GLY A 127 -13.21 4.01 -7.17
C GLY A 127 -12.76 3.93 -8.63
N ASN A 128 -12.86 5.04 -9.34
CA ASN A 128 -12.43 5.18 -10.73
C ASN A 128 -11.10 5.93 -10.82
N VAL A 129 -10.10 5.31 -11.44
CA VAL A 129 -8.72 5.84 -11.54
C VAL A 129 -8.67 7.19 -12.25
N ALA A 130 -9.40 7.36 -13.36
CA ALA A 130 -9.37 8.61 -14.13
C ALA A 130 -10.02 9.78 -13.37
N ARG A 131 -11.14 9.53 -12.68
CA ARG A 131 -11.73 10.54 -11.79
C ARG A 131 -10.80 10.87 -10.61
N GLY A 132 -10.14 9.86 -10.04
CA GLY A 132 -9.17 10.05 -8.98
C GLY A 132 -7.97 10.89 -9.41
N GLN A 133 -7.48 10.70 -10.63
CA GLN A 133 -6.44 11.55 -11.20
C GLN A 133 -6.93 12.99 -11.34
N ALA A 134 -8.14 13.21 -11.84
CA ALA A 134 -8.71 14.55 -11.95
C ALA A 134 -8.84 15.26 -10.58
N ILE A 135 -9.16 14.51 -9.51
CA ILE A 135 -9.17 15.04 -8.14
C ILE A 135 -7.76 15.39 -7.69
N TYR A 136 -6.77 14.52 -7.94
CA TYR A 136 -5.36 14.78 -7.60
C TYR A 136 -4.87 16.09 -8.23
N ASP A 137 -5.20 16.32 -9.49
CA ASP A 137 -4.80 17.53 -10.24
C ASP A 137 -5.54 18.78 -9.73
N LYS A 138 -6.87 18.66 -9.53
CA LYS A 138 -7.73 19.75 -9.06
C LYS A 138 -7.36 20.23 -7.66
N ASP A 139 -7.12 19.32 -6.72
CA ASP A 139 -6.89 19.63 -5.32
C ASP A 139 -5.41 19.95 -5.02
N ALA A 140 -4.65 20.27 -6.07
CA ALA A 140 -3.27 20.74 -6.01
C ALA A 140 -2.31 19.80 -5.24
N CYS A 141 -2.57 18.49 -5.24
CA CYS A 141 -1.70 17.51 -4.58
C CYS A 141 -0.26 17.57 -5.13
N ALA A 142 -0.12 17.84 -6.43
CA ALA A 142 1.15 18.04 -7.12
C ALA A 142 1.95 19.27 -6.60
N GLY A 143 1.32 20.19 -5.87
CA GLY A 143 2.00 21.30 -5.22
C GLY A 143 2.94 20.89 -4.09
N CYS A 144 2.79 19.67 -3.58
CA CYS A 144 3.64 19.08 -2.55
C CYS A 144 4.23 17.73 -2.97
N HIS A 145 3.45 16.90 -3.68
CA HIS A 145 3.81 15.55 -4.06
C HIS A 145 4.25 15.46 -5.53
N ARG A 146 5.25 14.61 -5.76
CA ARG A 146 5.70 14.25 -7.09
C ARG A 146 5.08 12.91 -7.51
N VAL A 147 4.69 12.79 -8.80
CA VAL A 147 4.30 11.54 -9.45
C VAL A 147 5.02 11.46 -10.80
N ARG A 148 5.77 10.40 -11.06
CA ARG A 148 6.50 10.16 -12.33
C ARG A 148 7.34 11.37 -12.80
N GLY A 149 8.01 12.01 -11.86
CA GLY A 149 8.85 13.17 -12.16
C GLY A 149 8.13 14.52 -12.24
N ALA A 150 6.79 14.56 -12.28
CA ALA A 150 5.99 15.78 -12.25
C ALA A 150 5.54 16.13 -10.83
N GLY A 151 5.48 17.41 -10.47
CA GLY A 151 5.10 17.91 -9.14
C GLY A 151 6.28 18.21 -8.22
N ALA A 152 5.96 18.82 -7.06
CA ALA A 152 6.92 19.26 -6.08
C ALA A 152 7.50 18.10 -5.24
N ARG A 153 8.62 18.37 -4.54
CA ARG A 153 9.35 17.39 -3.72
C ARG A 153 9.27 17.65 -2.22
N THR A 154 8.51 18.63 -1.80
CA THR A 154 8.39 19.00 -0.38
C THR A 154 7.70 17.92 0.45
N ALA A 155 6.88 17.07 -0.18
CA ALA A 155 6.29 15.86 0.40
C ALA A 155 6.84 14.58 -0.25
N PRO A 156 6.53 13.38 0.27
CA PRO A 156 6.96 12.12 -0.33
C PRO A 156 6.54 11.98 -1.79
N ASP A 157 7.42 11.39 -2.61
CA ASP A 157 7.10 10.96 -3.97
C ASP A 157 6.05 9.83 -3.92
N LEU A 158 5.04 9.91 -4.76
CA LEU A 158 3.92 8.98 -4.81
C LEU A 158 3.97 8.06 -6.03
N THR A 159 5.04 8.10 -6.85
CA THR A 159 5.16 7.33 -8.11
C THR A 159 4.89 5.84 -7.94
N ASP A 160 5.27 5.28 -6.81
CA ASP A 160 5.14 3.85 -6.49
C ASP A 160 4.29 3.59 -5.23
N ILE A 161 3.53 4.57 -4.78
CA ILE A 161 2.79 4.50 -3.51
C ILE A 161 1.86 3.30 -3.42
N GLY A 162 1.21 2.92 -4.53
CA GLY A 162 0.34 1.77 -4.62
C GLY A 162 1.06 0.42 -4.60
N ALA A 163 2.39 0.41 -4.84
CA ALA A 163 3.22 -0.79 -4.69
C ALA A 163 3.76 -0.94 -3.27
N ILE A 164 3.95 0.18 -2.54
CA ILE A 164 4.64 0.17 -1.24
C ILE A 164 3.72 0.38 -0.04
N ARG A 165 2.45 0.75 -0.24
CA ARG A 165 1.48 0.94 0.84
C ARG A 165 0.14 0.30 0.55
N GLN A 166 -0.46 -0.27 1.58
CA GLN A 166 -1.82 -0.82 1.50
C GLN A 166 -2.86 0.29 1.27
N PRO A 167 -3.96 0.00 0.55
CA PRO A 167 -5.03 0.97 0.30
C PRO A 167 -5.57 1.64 1.57
N SER A 168 -5.79 0.87 2.64
CA SER A 168 -6.25 1.39 3.93
C SER A 168 -5.26 2.39 4.56
N ALA A 169 -3.96 2.14 4.43
CA ALA A 169 -2.93 3.05 4.93
C ALA A 169 -2.86 4.35 4.11
N ILE A 170 -3.10 4.27 2.80
CA ILE A 170 -3.21 5.44 1.91
C ILE A 170 -4.46 6.24 2.30
N GLN A 171 -5.62 5.57 2.43
CA GLN A 171 -6.89 6.20 2.84
C GLN A 171 -6.74 6.91 4.19
N ARG A 172 -6.14 6.27 5.18
CA ARG A 172 -5.87 6.88 6.48
C ARG A 172 -4.99 8.12 6.37
N SER A 173 -4.01 8.12 5.47
CA SER A 173 -3.18 9.32 5.22
C SER A 173 -3.98 10.48 4.61
N LEU A 174 -5.03 10.21 3.84
CA LEU A 174 -5.94 11.22 3.32
C LEU A 174 -6.88 11.77 4.41
N LEU A 175 -7.40 10.91 5.27
CA LEU A 175 -8.43 11.27 6.24
C LEU A 175 -7.87 11.80 7.57
N THR A 176 -6.77 11.22 8.04
CA THR A 176 -6.15 11.56 9.33
C THR A 176 -4.62 11.70 9.18
N PRO A 177 -4.13 12.64 8.37
CA PRO A 177 -2.72 12.72 7.96
C PRO A 177 -1.75 12.87 9.14
N THR A 178 -2.12 13.60 10.18
CA THR A 178 -1.28 13.73 11.38
C THR A 178 -1.11 12.40 12.11
N ALA A 179 -2.19 11.64 12.29
CA ALA A 179 -2.13 10.32 12.95
C ALA A 179 -1.45 9.26 12.07
N ALA A 180 -1.54 9.40 10.74
CA ALA A 180 -0.93 8.48 9.78
C ALA A 180 0.52 8.85 9.39
N MET A 181 1.03 9.99 9.88
CA MET A 181 2.34 10.50 9.50
C MET A 181 3.47 9.64 10.08
N LEU A 182 4.31 9.12 9.18
CA LEU A 182 5.50 8.39 9.60
C LEU A 182 6.54 9.34 10.20
N PRO A 183 7.32 8.91 11.19
CA PRO A 183 8.34 9.76 11.84
C PRO A 183 9.31 10.41 10.84
N ILE A 184 9.71 9.71 9.78
CA ILE A 184 10.60 10.24 8.74
C ILE A 184 9.97 11.42 7.95
N ASN A 185 8.65 11.50 7.88
CA ASN A 185 7.94 12.55 7.15
C ASN A 185 7.56 13.75 8.04
N ARG A 186 7.97 13.76 9.31
CA ARG A 186 7.74 14.90 10.18
C ARG A 186 8.46 16.12 9.61
N PRO A 187 7.80 17.30 9.54
CA PRO A 187 8.47 18.53 9.18
C PRO A 187 9.51 18.86 10.24
N VAL A 188 10.63 19.41 9.81
CA VAL A 188 11.70 19.79 10.74
C VAL A 188 11.94 21.30 10.66
N ARG A 189 12.24 21.88 11.81
CA ARG A 189 12.78 23.21 11.99
C ARG A 189 14.17 23.10 12.58
N ILE A 190 15.15 23.70 11.92
CA ILE A 190 16.56 23.63 12.31
C ILE A 190 17.06 25.06 12.47
N VAL A 191 17.67 25.37 13.61
CA VAL A 191 18.38 26.64 13.84
C VAL A 191 19.87 26.35 13.90
N MET A 192 20.58 26.96 13.00
CA MET A 192 22.04 26.87 12.92
C MET A 192 22.73 27.73 13.98
N ARG A 193 23.98 27.44 14.33
CA ARG A 193 24.78 28.26 15.26
C ARG A 193 25.04 29.67 14.74
N ASP A 194 25.03 29.88 13.44
CA ASP A 194 25.16 31.17 12.78
C ASP A 194 23.84 31.99 12.76
N GLY A 195 22.75 31.44 13.35
CA GLY A 195 21.43 32.09 13.44
C GLY A 195 20.49 31.79 12.28
N ARG A 196 20.94 31.20 11.18
CA ARG A 196 20.06 30.82 10.08
C ARG A 196 19.03 29.79 10.56
N THR A 197 17.80 29.93 10.10
CA THR A 197 16.72 28.97 10.34
C THR A 197 16.31 28.30 9.04
N MET A 198 16.20 26.99 9.07
CA MET A 198 15.74 26.18 7.94
C MET A 198 14.52 25.38 8.35
N ARG A 199 13.60 25.19 7.40
CA ARG A 199 12.46 24.27 7.52
C ARG A 199 12.42 23.38 6.31
N GLY A 200 11.89 22.18 6.50
CA GLY A 200 11.77 21.23 5.40
C GLY A 200 11.37 19.83 5.86
N ARG A 201 11.49 18.91 4.95
CA ARG A 201 11.29 17.49 5.20
C ARG A 201 12.63 16.77 5.28
N ARG A 202 12.85 16.08 6.39
CA ARG A 202 14.04 15.23 6.55
C ARG A 202 13.98 14.07 5.57
N LEU A 203 15.11 13.82 4.89
CA LEU A 203 15.30 12.69 3.98
C LEU A 203 16.14 11.59 4.60
N ASN A 204 17.21 11.99 5.25
CA ASN A 204 18.16 11.08 5.88
C ASN A 204 18.80 11.73 7.09
N GLU A 205 19.29 10.91 8.00
CA GLU A 205 20.02 11.34 9.19
C GLU A 205 20.96 10.24 9.62
N ASP A 206 22.19 10.58 9.90
CA ASP A 206 23.21 9.72 10.49
C ASP A 206 23.76 10.34 11.79
N THR A 207 24.88 9.81 12.30
CA THR A 207 25.51 10.31 13.52
C THR A 207 26.01 11.76 13.38
N PHE A 208 26.44 12.17 12.19
CA PHE A 208 27.13 13.44 11.96
C PHE A 208 26.29 14.45 11.18
N THR A 209 25.46 13.98 10.25
CA THR A 209 24.73 14.83 9.31
C THR A 209 23.22 14.62 9.36
N VAL A 210 22.49 15.63 8.91
CA VAL A 210 21.09 15.53 8.56
C VAL A 210 20.86 16.11 7.17
N GLN A 211 20.10 15.38 6.34
CA GLN A 211 19.73 15.78 4.99
C GLN A 211 18.26 16.10 4.94
N LEU A 212 17.90 17.23 4.34
CA LEU A 212 16.53 17.66 4.17
C LEU A 212 16.29 18.25 2.78
N ILE A 213 15.04 18.23 2.35
CA ILE A 213 14.53 19.08 1.29
C ILE A 213 13.89 20.29 1.97
N ASP A 214 14.37 21.48 1.66
CA ASP A 214 13.82 22.72 2.20
C ASP A 214 12.51 23.14 1.50
N GLU A 215 11.92 24.23 1.96
CA GLU A 215 10.68 24.80 1.41
C GLU A 215 10.83 25.27 -0.05
N ASN A 216 12.06 25.47 -0.54
CA ASN A 216 12.37 25.81 -1.93
C ASN A 216 12.78 24.59 -2.77
N GLU A 217 12.50 23.37 -2.29
CA GLU A 217 12.84 22.10 -2.93
C GLU A 217 14.34 21.85 -3.09
N LYS A 218 15.18 22.58 -2.36
CA LYS A 218 16.62 22.40 -2.39
C LYS A 218 17.03 21.27 -1.43
N LEU A 219 17.85 20.37 -1.92
CA LEU A 219 18.51 19.37 -1.08
C LEU A 219 19.63 20.06 -0.28
N VAL A 220 19.56 19.96 1.03
CA VAL A 220 20.52 20.53 1.97
C VAL A 220 21.07 19.40 2.86
N SER A 221 22.40 19.37 3.01
CA SER A 221 23.08 18.53 4.00
C SER A 221 23.69 19.43 5.06
N LEU A 222 23.43 19.17 6.33
CA LEU A 222 23.88 19.94 7.47
C LEU A 222 24.71 19.08 8.41
N GLU A 223 25.85 19.61 8.85
CA GLU A 223 26.60 19.02 9.95
C GLU A 223 25.86 19.24 11.27
N LYS A 224 25.66 18.17 12.05
CA LYS A 224 24.98 18.27 13.35
C LYS A 224 25.73 19.16 14.35
N SER A 225 27.06 19.24 14.25
CA SER A 225 27.90 20.14 15.04
C SER A 225 27.56 21.61 14.86
N ASP A 226 27.03 21.99 13.68
CA ASP A 226 26.66 23.37 13.35
C ASP A 226 25.19 23.69 13.72
N ILE A 227 24.44 22.69 14.13
CA ILE A 227 23.05 22.85 14.56
C ILE A 227 23.01 23.31 16.01
N ARG A 228 22.23 24.36 16.30
CA ARG A 228 21.93 24.80 17.65
C ARG A 228 20.63 24.18 18.17
N GLU A 229 19.60 24.13 17.34
CA GLU A 229 18.29 23.59 17.68
C GLU A 229 17.76 22.71 16.55
N PHE A 230 17.22 21.56 16.89
CA PHE A 230 16.54 20.63 15.98
C PHE A 230 15.18 20.27 16.55
N GLU A 231 14.13 20.65 15.85
CA GLU A 231 12.76 20.41 16.25
C GLU A 231 12.02 19.62 15.16
N ALA A 232 11.45 18.48 15.52
CA ALA A 232 10.57 17.69 14.67
C ALA A 232 9.12 18.01 14.99
N GLY A 233 8.37 18.50 14.04
CA GLY A 233 6.95 18.81 14.17
C GLY A 233 6.10 17.59 14.45
N THR A 234 5.00 17.79 15.16
CA THR A 234 4.05 16.72 15.51
C THR A 234 2.83 16.68 14.60
N ALA A 235 2.53 17.76 13.89
CA ALA A 235 1.40 17.88 12.97
C ALA A 235 1.87 17.68 11.51
N SER A 236 1.05 17.02 10.72
CA SER A 236 1.28 16.88 9.28
C SER A 236 1.01 18.20 8.55
N PRO A 237 1.88 18.63 7.63
CA PRO A 237 1.59 19.75 6.72
C PRO A 237 0.52 19.38 5.68
N MET A 238 0.30 18.09 5.42
CA MET A 238 -0.78 17.61 4.55
C MET A 238 -2.13 17.89 5.22
N PRO A 239 -3.07 18.55 4.54
CA PRO A 239 -4.40 18.76 5.10
C PRO A 239 -5.19 17.46 5.18
N SER A 240 -6.17 17.40 6.09
CA SER A 240 -7.17 16.32 6.08
C SER A 240 -8.19 16.57 4.95
N PHE A 241 -8.53 15.52 4.24
CA PHE A 241 -9.61 15.52 3.24
C PHE A 241 -10.93 15.00 3.81
N ALA A 242 -10.99 14.62 5.09
CA ALA A 242 -12.23 14.29 5.77
C ALA A 242 -13.17 15.50 5.74
N GLY A 243 -14.37 15.31 5.20
CA GLY A 243 -15.37 16.38 5.05
C GLY A 243 -15.11 17.38 3.92
N LYS A 244 -13.96 17.30 3.23
CA LYS A 244 -13.66 18.10 2.03
C LYS A 244 -14.02 17.37 0.75
N LEU A 245 -13.76 16.08 0.72
CA LEU A 245 -14.13 15.17 -0.35
C LEU A 245 -15.24 14.24 0.15
N SER A 246 -16.17 13.92 -0.73
CA SER A 246 -17.19 12.89 -0.49
C SER A 246 -16.55 11.50 -0.40
N GLY A 247 -17.29 10.51 0.12
CA GLY A 247 -16.80 9.13 0.16
C GLY A 247 -16.48 8.56 -1.21
N ASP A 248 -17.21 8.96 -2.26
CA ASP A 248 -16.96 8.54 -3.64
C ASP A 248 -15.68 9.19 -4.21
N GLU A 249 -15.46 10.46 -3.94
CA GLU A 249 -14.25 11.17 -4.34
C GLU A 249 -13.01 10.62 -3.62
N ILE A 250 -13.12 10.28 -2.34
CA ILE A 250 -12.06 9.59 -1.60
C ILE A 250 -11.76 8.22 -2.23
N ALA A 251 -12.80 7.45 -2.62
CA ALA A 251 -12.62 6.16 -3.27
C ALA A 251 -11.96 6.31 -4.65
N ASP A 252 -12.34 7.31 -5.43
CA ASP A 252 -11.73 7.60 -6.73
C ASP A 252 -10.26 8.02 -6.58
N LEU A 253 -9.96 8.94 -5.66
CA LEU A 253 -8.58 9.36 -5.37
C LEU A 253 -7.73 8.19 -4.87
N LEU A 254 -8.28 7.33 -4.01
CA LEU A 254 -7.62 6.12 -3.53
C LEU A 254 -7.32 5.16 -4.70
N ALA A 255 -8.28 4.95 -5.62
CA ALA A 255 -8.07 4.10 -6.79
C ALA A 255 -6.90 4.62 -7.66
N TYR A 256 -6.82 5.94 -7.88
CA TYR A 256 -5.69 6.54 -8.59
C TYR A 256 -4.37 6.29 -7.86
N LEU A 257 -4.28 6.60 -6.56
CA LEU A 257 -3.05 6.42 -5.78
C LEU A 257 -2.61 4.94 -5.73
N VAL A 258 -3.54 4.00 -5.61
CA VAL A 258 -3.24 2.55 -5.65
C VAL A 258 -2.75 2.09 -7.03
N SER A 259 -3.16 2.78 -8.11
CA SER A 259 -2.68 2.50 -9.47
C SER A 259 -1.24 2.93 -9.72
N LEU A 260 -0.67 3.78 -8.86
CA LEU A 260 0.72 4.27 -8.96
C LEU A 260 1.68 3.20 -8.42
N ARG A 261 2.22 2.38 -9.31
CA ARG A 261 3.07 1.22 -8.98
C ARG A 261 4.46 1.28 -9.59
N GLY A 262 5.01 2.47 -9.72
CA GLY A 262 6.28 2.74 -10.36
C GLY A 262 6.14 3.05 -11.86
N LEU A 263 7.29 3.02 -12.54
CA LEU A 263 7.40 3.24 -14.00
C LEU A 263 7.14 1.94 -14.78
#